data_29bc50bec3133ca3450012e30b72465b
#
_entry.id   29bc50bec3133ca3450012e30b72465b
#
_cell.length_a   1.000
_cell.length_b   1.000
_cell.length_c   1.000
_cell.angle_alpha   90.00
_cell.angle_beta   90.00
_cell.angle_gamma   90.00
#
_symmetry.space_group_name_H-M   'P 1'
#
loop_
_entity.id
_entity.type
_entity.pdbx_description
1 polymer ?
#
loop_
_entity_poly.entity_id
_entity_poly.type
_entity_poly.pdbx_seq_one_letter_code
_entity_poly.pdbx_strand_id
1 'polypeptide(L)'
;MKILHLINKPTPDSIHAKGLTKVKDEEYSYISCCWDYKLEEAKTLIDGMIFFHDTKSEKSKFGGRVNDAQSIKLDEETEFHKVDPEDTSKRQTRVMFKFEITPEGREQIWRGKDHSMSWTSGIIELE
;
A
#
# COMPACT_ATOMS: atom_id res chain seq x y z
N MET A 1 -11.04 -8.40 -11.71
CA MET A 1 -10.24 -7.26 -11.24
C MET A 1 -9.51 -7.65 -9.97
N LYS A 2 -8.23 -7.37 -9.88
CA LYS A 2 -7.48 -7.64 -8.66
C LYS A 2 -7.57 -6.47 -7.69
N ILE A 3 -7.63 -6.79 -6.40
CA ILE A 3 -7.71 -5.80 -5.33
C ILE A 3 -6.71 -6.15 -4.22
N LEU A 4 -6.36 -5.13 -3.44
CA LEU A 4 -5.50 -5.27 -2.28
C LEU A 4 -6.04 -4.40 -1.15
N HIS A 5 -6.22 -4.97 0.04
CA HIS A 5 -6.56 -4.25 1.24
C HIS A 5 -5.33 -4.12 2.12
N LEU A 6 -5.09 -2.94 2.66
CA LEU A 6 -3.95 -2.66 3.53
C LEU A 6 -4.42 -1.94 4.79
N ILE A 7 -3.77 -2.24 5.90
CA ILE A 7 -3.93 -1.46 7.12
C ILE A 7 -2.84 -0.40 7.13
N ASN A 8 -3.25 0.86 7.23
CA ASN A 8 -2.33 1.98 7.18
C ASN A 8 -2.79 3.05 8.17
N LYS A 9 -2.27 2.98 9.39
CA LYS A 9 -2.61 3.92 10.45
C LYS A 9 -1.76 5.18 10.36
N PRO A 10 -2.33 6.37 10.64
CA PRO A 10 -1.52 7.57 10.75
C PRO A 10 -0.55 7.44 11.92
N THR A 11 0.63 8.02 11.78
CA THR A 11 1.59 8.08 12.89
C THR A 11 1.20 9.19 13.85
N PRO A 12 1.59 9.11 15.16
CA PRO A 12 1.26 10.15 16.12
C PRO A 12 1.78 11.54 15.74
N ASP A 13 2.89 11.61 15.01
CA ASP A 13 3.56 12.85 14.65
C ASP A 13 3.18 13.36 13.27
N SER A 14 2.23 12.73 12.59
CA SER A 14 1.88 13.05 11.21
C SER A 14 0.39 12.90 10.97
N ILE A 15 -0.16 13.81 10.21
CA ILE A 15 -1.53 13.70 9.71
C ILE A 15 -1.60 12.74 8.53
N HIS A 16 -0.44 12.33 8.00
CA HIS A 16 -0.34 11.37 6.89
C HIS A 16 -0.07 9.97 7.40
N ALA A 17 -0.61 8.98 6.74
CA ALA A 17 -0.34 7.59 7.04
C ALA A 17 1.12 7.26 6.72
N LYS A 18 1.73 6.41 7.56
CA LYS A 18 3.11 5.98 7.37
C LYS A 18 3.28 5.29 6.01
N GLY A 19 4.32 5.65 5.28
CA GLY A 19 4.61 5.06 3.98
C GLY A 19 3.77 5.58 2.83
N LEU A 20 2.94 6.60 3.07
CA LEU A 20 2.09 7.20 2.04
C LEU A 20 2.64 8.57 1.67
N THR A 21 2.98 8.76 0.39
CA THR A 21 3.55 10.00 -0.12
C THR A 21 2.75 10.48 -1.32
N LYS A 22 2.38 11.78 -1.30
CA LYS A 22 1.70 12.39 -2.44
C LYS A 22 2.71 12.61 -3.57
N VAL A 23 2.32 12.24 -4.80
CA VAL A 23 3.15 12.47 -5.97
C VAL A 23 3.15 13.95 -6.33
N LYS A 24 4.34 14.54 -6.51
CA LYS A 24 4.49 15.94 -6.87
C LYS A 24 3.87 16.20 -8.24
N ASP A 25 3.15 17.31 -8.36
CA ASP A 25 2.49 17.77 -9.59
C ASP A 25 1.35 16.87 -10.11
N GLU A 26 0.91 15.88 -9.30
CA GLU A 26 -0.24 15.03 -9.63
C GLU A 26 -1.24 15.11 -8.48
N GLU A 27 -2.37 15.73 -8.70
CA GLU A 27 -3.32 16.11 -7.64
C GLU A 27 -3.88 14.91 -6.86
N TYR A 28 -4.15 13.80 -7.55
CA TYR A 28 -4.81 12.64 -6.95
C TYR A 28 -3.93 11.40 -6.83
N SER A 29 -2.65 11.53 -7.15
CA SER A 29 -1.74 10.39 -7.16
C SER A 29 -0.91 10.31 -5.89
N TYR A 30 -0.76 9.09 -5.39
CA TYR A 30 -0.01 8.79 -4.17
C TYR A 30 0.84 7.54 -4.39
N ILE A 31 1.89 7.42 -3.57
CA ILE A 31 2.73 6.22 -3.52
C ILE A 31 2.62 5.63 -2.13
N SER A 32 2.30 4.36 -2.06
CA SER A 32 2.29 3.56 -0.83
C SER A 32 3.52 2.66 -0.82
N CYS A 33 4.37 2.81 0.15
CA CYS A 33 5.60 2.04 0.37
C CYS A 33 5.59 1.51 1.82
N CYS A 34 6.22 0.50 2.24
CA CYS A 34 6.99 -0.44 1.44
C CYS A 34 6.49 -1.81 1.83
N TRP A 35 6.00 -2.57 0.89
CA TRP A 35 5.25 -3.80 1.16
C TRP A 35 6.07 -5.02 0.76
N ASP A 36 5.93 -6.09 1.52
CA ASP A 36 6.68 -7.32 1.29
C ASP A 36 5.97 -8.20 0.27
N TYR A 37 6.15 -7.86 -0.99
CA TYR A 37 5.67 -8.63 -2.13
C TYR A 37 6.78 -8.80 -3.16
N LYS A 38 6.69 -9.86 -3.97
CA LYS A 38 7.53 -9.97 -5.15
C LYS A 38 7.03 -8.98 -6.20
N LEU A 39 7.94 -8.39 -6.97
CA LEU A 39 7.58 -7.41 -7.98
C LEU A 39 6.62 -7.99 -9.03
N GLU A 40 6.83 -9.24 -9.44
CA GLU A 40 5.95 -9.92 -10.39
C GLU A 40 4.52 -10.01 -9.87
N GLU A 41 4.37 -10.34 -8.58
CA GLU A 41 3.07 -10.41 -7.92
C GLU A 41 2.44 -9.02 -7.82
N ALA A 42 3.23 -8.02 -7.42
CA ALA A 42 2.76 -6.65 -7.27
C ALA A 42 2.27 -6.07 -8.60
N LYS A 43 2.95 -6.37 -9.70
CA LYS A 43 2.55 -5.90 -11.04
C LYS A 43 1.19 -6.43 -11.48
N THR A 44 0.74 -7.56 -10.94
CA THR A 44 -0.59 -8.07 -11.27
C THR A 44 -1.72 -7.18 -10.76
N LEU A 45 -1.41 -6.29 -9.80
CA LEU A 45 -2.39 -5.36 -9.24
C LEU A 45 -2.57 -4.10 -10.11
N ILE A 46 -1.69 -3.86 -11.08
CA ILE A 46 -1.83 -2.71 -11.99
C ILE A 46 -3.19 -2.80 -12.69
N ASP A 47 -3.91 -1.67 -12.75
CA ASP A 47 -5.30 -1.54 -13.21
C ASP A 47 -6.34 -2.12 -12.24
N GLY A 48 -5.90 -2.67 -11.11
CA GLY A 48 -6.78 -3.07 -10.02
C GLY A 48 -6.97 -1.95 -9.00
N MET A 49 -7.51 -2.31 -7.84
CA MET A 49 -7.81 -1.35 -6.77
C MET A 49 -7.01 -1.65 -5.51
N ILE A 50 -6.63 -0.58 -4.80
CA ILE A 50 -5.99 -0.66 -3.50
C ILE A 50 -6.87 0.09 -2.49
N PHE A 51 -7.07 -0.50 -1.31
CA PHE A 51 -7.94 0.06 -0.26
C PHE A 51 -7.18 0.15 1.05
N PHE A 52 -7.28 1.29 1.72
CA PHE A 52 -6.61 1.54 2.99
C PHE A 52 -7.60 1.59 4.14
N HIS A 53 -7.34 0.80 5.17
CA HIS A 53 -8.18 0.66 6.35
C HIS A 53 -7.40 1.04 7.61
N ASP A 54 -8.09 1.55 8.61
CA ASP A 54 -7.51 1.70 9.95
C ASP A 54 -7.47 0.37 10.68
N THR A 55 -8.54 -0.43 10.52
CA THR A 55 -8.62 -1.80 11.04
C THR A 55 -9.37 -2.68 10.04
N LYS A 56 -9.27 -3.99 10.20
CA LYS A 56 -9.99 -4.94 9.36
C LYS A 56 -11.51 -4.92 9.58
N SER A 57 -11.95 -4.45 10.74
CA SER A 57 -13.38 -4.38 11.06
C SER A 57 -14.05 -3.12 10.53
N GLU A 58 -13.27 -2.14 10.13
CA GLU A 58 -13.77 -0.87 9.59
C GLU A 58 -13.66 -0.86 8.07
N LYS A 59 -14.59 -0.16 7.43
CA LYS A 59 -14.52 0.04 5.98
C LYS A 59 -13.32 0.90 5.61
N SER A 60 -12.87 0.79 4.36
CA SER A 60 -11.74 1.58 3.88
C SER A 60 -12.03 3.08 4.00
N LYS A 61 -11.02 3.83 4.39
CA LYS A 61 -11.09 5.29 4.52
C LYS A 61 -10.73 6.00 3.22
N PHE A 62 -9.89 5.39 2.40
CA PHE A 62 -9.56 5.86 1.05
C PHE A 62 -8.95 4.71 0.26
N GLY A 63 -8.73 4.94 -1.00
CA GLY A 63 -8.11 4.00 -1.92
C GLY A 63 -8.25 4.49 -3.34
N GLY A 64 -7.84 3.67 -4.28
CA GLY A 64 -7.93 4.06 -5.68
C GLY A 64 -7.39 3.02 -6.64
N ARG A 65 -7.25 3.43 -7.88
CA ARG A 65 -6.77 2.58 -8.95
C ARG A 65 -5.24 2.56 -8.98
N VAL A 66 -4.67 1.36 -9.03
CA VAL A 66 -3.22 1.19 -9.09
C VAL A 66 -2.73 1.43 -10.50
N ASN A 67 -1.79 2.35 -10.64
CA ASN A 67 -1.20 2.73 -11.94
C ASN A 67 0.14 2.06 -12.19
N ASP A 68 0.91 1.79 -11.13
CA ASP A 68 2.25 1.24 -11.25
C ASP A 68 2.66 0.52 -9.97
N ALA A 69 3.64 -0.36 -10.12
CA ALA A 69 4.29 -1.06 -9.00
C ALA A 69 5.77 -1.14 -9.31
N GLN A 70 6.60 -0.79 -8.32
CA GLN A 70 8.05 -0.79 -8.48
C GLN A 70 8.72 -1.42 -7.28
N SER A 71 9.87 -2.05 -7.51
CA SER A 71 10.69 -2.54 -6.41
C SER A 71 11.54 -1.40 -5.84
N ILE A 72 11.80 -1.49 -4.55
CA ILE A 72 12.68 -0.55 -3.85
C ILE A 72 13.60 -1.35 -2.94
N LYS A 73 14.87 -0.95 -2.89
CA LYS A 73 15.85 -1.57 -2.00
C LYS A 73 15.85 -0.86 -0.66
N LEU A 74 15.78 -1.61 0.43
CA LEU A 74 15.71 -1.06 1.78
C LEU A 74 17.02 -0.42 2.24
N ASP A 75 18.14 -0.76 1.61
CA ASP A 75 19.45 -0.19 1.93
C ASP A 75 19.73 1.12 1.19
N GLU A 76 18.82 1.57 0.34
CA GLU A 76 18.95 2.84 -0.39
C GLU A 76 17.89 3.83 0.08
N GLU A 77 18.32 5.05 0.40
CA GLU A 77 17.40 6.13 0.72
C GLU A 77 16.82 6.73 -0.56
N THR A 78 15.52 6.94 -0.54
CA THR A 78 14.79 7.62 -1.60
C THR A 78 13.83 8.62 -0.97
N GLU A 79 13.14 9.43 -1.79
CA GLU A 79 12.11 10.33 -1.28
C GLU A 79 10.92 9.60 -0.67
N PHE A 80 10.78 8.28 -0.93
CA PHE A 80 9.68 7.46 -0.44
C PHE A 80 10.07 6.52 0.69
N HIS A 81 11.36 6.37 0.95
CA HIS A 81 11.87 5.43 1.94
C HIS A 81 13.17 5.95 2.56
N LYS A 82 13.22 5.91 3.90
CA LYS A 82 14.45 6.19 4.64
C LYS A 82 15.01 4.90 5.17
N VAL A 83 16.33 4.79 5.14
CA VAL A 83 17.02 3.61 5.67
C VAL A 83 16.85 3.57 7.19
N ASP A 84 16.40 2.41 7.70
CA ASP A 84 16.34 2.13 9.12
C ASP A 84 17.55 1.26 9.49
N PRO A 85 18.55 1.80 10.22
CA PRO A 85 19.74 1.03 10.57
C PRO A 85 19.45 -0.13 11.52
N GLU A 86 18.28 -0.15 12.16
CA GLU A 86 17.89 -1.23 13.06
C GLU A 86 17.11 -2.34 12.33
N ASP A 87 16.75 -2.13 11.07
CA ASP A 87 16.04 -3.13 10.30
C ASP A 87 16.99 -4.24 9.88
N THR A 88 16.80 -5.40 10.50
CA THR A 88 17.59 -6.62 10.23
C THR A 88 16.87 -7.60 9.32
N SER A 89 15.84 -7.15 8.62
CA SER A 89 15.07 -7.97 7.70
C SER A 89 15.99 -8.67 6.67
N LYS A 90 15.77 -9.97 6.48
CA LYS A 90 16.54 -10.74 5.50
C LYS A 90 16.22 -10.34 4.06
N ARG A 91 15.04 -9.79 3.83
CA ARG A 91 14.63 -9.28 2.52
C ARG A 91 14.98 -7.81 2.41
N GLN A 92 15.95 -7.50 1.57
CA GLN A 92 16.38 -6.13 1.31
C GLN A 92 15.49 -5.41 0.30
N THR A 93 14.55 -6.11 -0.32
CA THR A 93 13.70 -5.57 -1.38
C THR A 93 12.24 -5.53 -0.93
N ARG A 94 11.57 -4.43 -1.23
CA ARG A 94 10.13 -4.25 -1.01
C ARG A 94 9.52 -3.71 -2.30
N VAL A 95 8.21 -3.58 -2.31
CA VAL A 95 7.51 -2.97 -3.45
C VAL A 95 6.76 -1.73 -2.98
N MET A 96 6.62 -0.79 -3.90
CA MET A 96 5.75 0.36 -3.72
C MET A 96 4.71 0.38 -4.82
N PHE A 97 3.52 0.89 -4.48
CA PHE A 97 2.41 1.03 -5.41
C PHE A 97 2.11 2.50 -5.65
N LYS A 98 2.01 2.88 -6.93
CA LYS A 98 1.49 4.19 -7.30
C LYS A 98 0.01 4.02 -7.62
N PHE A 99 -0.84 4.85 -7.04
CA PHE A 99 -2.29 4.79 -7.26
C PHE A 99 -2.89 6.17 -7.31
N GLU A 100 -4.03 6.26 -8.00
CA GLU A 100 -4.83 7.47 -8.08
C GLU A 100 -6.05 7.30 -7.18
N ILE A 101 -6.26 8.25 -6.26
CA ILE A 101 -7.42 8.21 -5.35
C ILE A 101 -8.70 8.36 -6.17
N THR A 102 -9.66 7.48 -5.90
CA THR A 102 -10.99 7.50 -6.52
C THR A 102 -12.07 7.39 -5.45
N PRO A 103 -13.31 7.85 -5.75
CA PRO A 103 -14.42 7.68 -4.80
C PRO A 103 -14.68 6.24 -4.41
N GLU A 104 -14.49 5.31 -5.34
CA GLU A 104 -14.69 3.87 -5.13
C GLU A 104 -13.70 3.28 -4.12
N GLY A 105 -12.62 3.98 -3.81
CA GLY A 105 -11.66 3.57 -2.79
C GLY A 105 -12.17 3.68 -1.37
N ARG A 106 -13.30 4.34 -1.15
CA ARG A 106 -13.89 4.56 0.18
C ARG A 106 -14.96 3.53 0.50
N GLU A 107 -15.13 3.25 1.78
CA GLU A 107 -16.23 2.44 2.33
C GLU A 107 -16.27 1.01 1.80
N GLN A 108 -15.12 0.45 1.45
CA GLN A 108 -15.02 -0.94 1.02
C GLN A 108 -14.77 -1.85 2.23
N ILE A 109 -15.52 -2.95 2.29
CA ILE A 109 -15.39 -3.95 3.33
C ILE A 109 -14.11 -4.75 3.08
N TRP A 110 -13.39 -5.07 4.15
CA TRP A 110 -12.23 -5.95 4.08
C TRP A 110 -12.63 -7.34 3.59
N ARG A 111 -12.01 -7.81 2.52
CA ARG A 111 -12.32 -9.10 1.88
C ARG A 111 -11.25 -10.16 2.05
N GLY A 112 -10.16 -9.83 2.72
CA GLY A 112 -9.06 -10.77 2.92
C GLY A 112 -9.32 -11.77 4.03
N LYS A 113 -8.44 -12.76 4.12
CA LYS A 113 -8.48 -13.71 5.23
C LYS A 113 -8.16 -12.98 6.53
N ASP A 114 -8.79 -13.41 7.59
CA ASP A 114 -8.55 -12.85 8.92
C ASP A 114 -7.30 -13.48 9.53
N HIS A 115 -6.16 -12.84 9.30
CA HIS A 115 -4.92 -13.15 9.99
C HIS A 115 -4.65 -12.04 10.99
N SER A 116 -4.68 -12.36 12.28
CA SER A 116 -4.56 -11.38 13.36
C SER A 116 -3.28 -10.55 13.30
N MET A 117 -2.23 -11.07 12.67
CA MET A 117 -0.93 -10.39 12.56
C MET A 117 -0.67 -9.77 11.20
N SER A 118 -1.60 -9.89 10.26
CA SER A 118 -1.37 -9.41 8.90
C SER A 118 -1.86 -7.98 8.70
N TRP A 119 -1.03 -7.16 8.07
CA TRP A 119 -1.35 -5.78 7.68
C TRP A 119 -1.93 -5.69 6.26
N THR A 120 -2.09 -6.83 5.61
CA THR A 120 -2.54 -6.90 4.23
C THR A 120 -3.46 -8.09 4.02
N SER A 121 -4.40 -7.95 3.09
CA SER A 121 -5.27 -9.06 2.68
C SER A 121 -4.58 -10.04 1.74
N GLY A 122 -3.41 -9.66 1.19
CA GLY A 122 -2.92 -10.29 -0.02
C GLY A 122 -3.70 -9.81 -1.24
N ILE A 123 -3.16 -10.07 -2.42
CA ILE A 123 -3.81 -9.68 -3.69
C ILE A 123 -4.94 -10.68 -3.96
N ILE A 124 -6.15 -10.17 -4.13
CA ILE A 124 -7.37 -10.95 -4.28
C ILE A 124 -7.98 -10.68 -5.66
N GLU A 125 -8.45 -11.74 -6.31
CA GLU A 125 -9.22 -11.61 -7.56
C GLU A 125 -10.70 -11.45 -7.25
N LEU A 126 -11.29 -10.37 -7.73
CA LEU A 126 -12.75 -10.15 -7.69
C LEU A 126 -13.34 -10.50 -9.05
N GLU A 127 -14.35 -11.32 -9.00
CA GLU A 127 -15.15 -11.64 -10.18
C GLU A 127 -16.20 -10.58 -10.45
#